data_5fac19cff6fe154321daf60efc55a904
#
_entry.id   5fac19cff6fe154321daf60efc55a904
#
_cell.length_a   1.000
_cell.length_b   1.000
_cell.length_c   1.000
_cell.angle_alpha   90.00
_cell.angle_beta   90.00
_cell.angle_gamma   90.00
#
_symmetry.space_group_name_H-M   'P 1'
#
loop_
_entity.id
_entity.type
_entity.pdbx_description
1 polymer ?
#
loop_
_entity_poly.entity_id
_entity_poly.type
_entity_poly.pdbx_seq_one_letter_code
_entity_poly.pdbx_strand_id
1 'polypeptide(L)'
;MATRIVIDPVTRIEGHMKVEAEVENGKVIDAKSSGTLFRGIELILGGRDPRDAPHIVQRICGVCPVGHGTASMLCLDDAFSVKPPPNGRIVRNLIQGANYLQSHILHFYHLAALDYVKGPDTAPFIPRYEGDYRLPKAVNDKAVEHYIQALTIRKKAQEMLAVFGAKMPHVTVFTAGGVTERVTVENIAKFRQYLQEITSFIESVYIPDVLAVAGVYGDDGFSIGAGCMNMLAYGGFRLTDEDDPDGQRQLFRRGRYIKGQYGPFDHKKITEDVRHSWFADHSTGKYPGEGETAPHPEKGDAYSWLKAPRYDGQPYEVGPLARMLVNGQKDVVGLGDKAYSVLGRHFARAIETKIVAQAMSEWLDRLEPDQPTFAPFNIPKEGKGMGLHEAPRGALGHWIEIKDYRIKN
;
A
#
# COMPACT_ATOMS: atom_id res chain seq x y z
N MET A 1 -32.60 -16.37 16.86
CA MET A 1 -31.74 -15.48 17.70
C MET A 1 -30.45 -15.24 16.93
N ALA A 2 -30.06 -14.00 16.79
CA ALA A 2 -28.79 -13.68 16.16
C ALA A 2 -27.60 -14.23 16.99
N THR A 3 -26.64 -14.82 16.32
CA THR A 3 -25.39 -15.28 16.92
C THR A 3 -24.32 -14.25 16.66
N ARG A 4 -23.63 -13.80 17.72
CA ARG A 4 -22.48 -12.89 17.59
C ARG A 4 -21.21 -13.70 17.36
N ILE A 5 -20.48 -13.40 16.30
CA ILE A 5 -19.17 -13.95 15.96
C ILE A 5 -18.14 -12.84 16.15
N VAL A 6 -17.05 -13.14 16.86
CA VAL A 6 -15.96 -12.19 17.12
C VAL A 6 -14.65 -12.83 16.65
N ILE A 7 -13.90 -12.11 15.81
CA ILE A 7 -12.54 -12.44 15.38
C ILE A 7 -11.63 -11.34 15.93
N ASP A 8 -10.89 -11.63 16.99
CA ASP A 8 -10.04 -10.68 17.71
C ASP A 8 -8.80 -11.36 18.29
N PRO A 9 -7.62 -11.09 17.74
CA PRO A 9 -7.35 -10.28 16.55
C PRO A 9 -7.55 -11.04 15.23
N VAL A 10 -7.77 -10.31 14.15
CA VAL A 10 -7.59 -10.85 12.80
C VAL A 10 -6.09 -11.07 12.58
N THR A 11 -5.69 -12.31 12.24
CA THR A 11 -4.29 -12.70 12.06
C THR A 11 -3.83 -12.58 10.60
N ARG A 12 -2.51 -12.66 10.36
CA ARG A 12 -1.88 -12.59 9.04
C ARG A 12 -2.25 -11.33 8.26
N ILE A 13 -2.29 -10.19 8.99
CA ILE A 13 -2.47 -8.85 8.46
C ILE A 13 -1.38 -7.93 9.01
N GLU A 14 -1.29 -6.71 8.50
CA GLU A 14 -0.52 -5.63 9.14
C GLU A 14 -1.47 -4.77 9.97
N GLY A 15 -1.09 -4.53 11.24
CA GLY A 15 -1.86 -3.74 12.20
C GLY A 15 -2.76 -4.59 13.10
N HIS A 16 -3.63 -3.90 13.86
CA HIS A 16 -4.50 -4.49 14.86
C HIS A 16 -5.96 -4.32 14.44
N MET A 17 -6.57 -5.40 14.03
CA MET A 17 -7.96 -5.42 13.53
C MET A 17 -8.79 -6.44 14.30
N LYS A 18 -10.02 -6.05 14.64
CA LYS A 18 -11.09 -6.91 15.14
C LYS A 18 -12.27 -6.86 14.18
N VAL A 19 -12.92 -7.98 13.95
CA VAL A 19 -14.19 -8.07 13.23
C VAL A 19 -15.24 -8.68 14.14
N GLU A 20 -16.39 -8.04 14.22
CA GLU A 20 -17.58 -8.55 14.90
C GLU A 20 -18.72 -8.64 13.89
N ALA A 21 -19.43 -9.74 13.89
CA ALA A 21 -20.58 -9.96 13.01
C ALA A 21 -21.77 -10.52 13.80
N GLU A 22 -22.95 -10.03 13.48
CA GLU A 22 -24.21 -10.62 13.92
C GLU A 22 -24.80 -11.47 12.80
N VAL A 23 -25.04 -12.75 13.10
CA VAL A 23 -25.51 -13.72 12.10
C VAL A 23 -26.86 -14.26 12.52
N GLU A 24 -27.85 -14.15 11.62
CA GLU A 24 -29.16 -14.74 11.81
C GLU A 24 -29.57 -15.51 10.56
N ASN A 25 -30.04 -16.77 10.76
CA ASN A 25 -30.44 -17.67 9.67
C ASN A 25 -29.36 -17.85 8.59
N GLY A 26 -28.08 -17.94 9.01
CA GLY A 26 -26.92 -18.09 8.11
C GLY A 26 -26.54 -16.83 7.30
N LYS A 27 -27.10 -15.67 7.63
CA LYS A 27 -26.79 -14.40 6.99
C LYS A 27 -26.24 -13.41 7.99
N VAL A 28 -25.21 -12.66 7.60
CA VAL A 28 -24.72 -11.51 8.37
C VAL A 28 -25.74 -10.38 8.26
N ILE A 29 -26.27 -9.94 9.41
CA ILE A 29 -27.25 -8.85 9.51
C ILE A 29 -26.62 -7.53 9.98
N ASP A 30 -25.50 -7.60 10.72
CA ASP A 30 -24.66 -6.46 11.09
C ASP A 30 -23.20 -6.87 11.18
N ALA A 31 -22.29 -5.95 10.90
CA ALA A 31 -20.85 -6.19 11.03
C ALA A 31 -20.08 -4.91 11.38
N LYS A 32 -19.07 -5.06 12.24
CA LYS A 32 -18.16 -3.99 12.67
C LYS A 32 -16.73 -4.39 12.41
N SER A 33 -15.99 -3.52 11.72
CA SER A 33 -14.54 -3.63 11.52
C SER A 33 -13.85 -2.57 12.35
N SER A 34 -13.01 -2.98 13.29
CA SER A 34 -12.40 -2.10 14.28
C SER A 34 -10.88 -2.12 14.17
N GLY A 35 -10.27 -0.95 14.04
CA GLY A 35 -8.85 -0.77 14.38
C GLY A 35 -8.72 -0.55 15.86
N THR A 36 -7.94 -1.41 16.53
CA THR A 36 -7.86 -1.44 18.00
C THR A 36 -6.63 -0.73 18.57
N LEU A 37 -5.81 -0.08 17.70
CA LEU A 37 -4.58 0.61 18.09
C LEU A 37 -4.61 2.10 17.73
N PHE A 38 -4.27 2.94 18.71
CA PHE A 38 -4.01 4.36 18.52
C PHE A 38 -2.62 4.74 19.06
N ARG A 39 -1.81 5.40 18.22
CA ARG A 39 -0.45 5.83 18.61
C ARG A 39 -0.25 7.34 18.52
N GLY A 40 -1.22 8.09 18.05
CA GLY A 40 -1.22 9.56 18.01
C GLY A 40 -0.12 10.18 17.14
N ILE A 41 0.22 9.58 16.00
CA ILE A 41 1.32 10.07 15.14
C ILE A 41 1.09 11.52 14.71
N GLU A 42 -0.14 11.89 14.35
CA GLU A 42 -0.47 13.27 13.97
C GLU A 42 -0.26 14.24 15.15
N LEU A 43 -0.61 13.83 16.39
CA LEU A 43 -0.39 14.62 17.59
C LEU A 43 1.11 14.76 17.91
N ILE A 44 1.90 13.70 17.70
CA ILE A 44 3.35 13.71 17.87
C ILE A 44 4.03 14.70 16.91
N LEU A 45 3.48 14.85 15.71
CA LEU A 45 4.02 15.74 14.68
C LEU A 45 3.73 17.23 14.97
N GLY A 46 2.66 17.54 15.70
CA GLY A 46 2.30 18.92 16.04
C GLY A 46 3.44 19.68 16.73
N GLY A 47 3.76 20.88 16.26
CA GLY A 47 4.83 21.74 16.76
C GLY A 47 6.25 21.38 16.32
N ARG A 48 6.44 20.26 15.59
CA ARG A 48 7.76 19.84 15.10
C ARG A 48 8.18 20.60 13.83
N ASP A 49 9.46 20.46 13.51
CA ASP A 49 9.99 20.87 12.22
C ASP A 49 9.35 20.03 11.11
N PRO A 50 8.86 20.61 10.01
CA PRO A 50 8.27 19.85 8.93
C PRO A 50 9.18 18.77 8.34
N ARG A 51 10.51 18.95 8.38
CA ARG A 51 11.50 17.97 7.89
C ARG A 51 11.52 16.67 8.70
N ASP A 52 10.99 16.66 9.92
CA ASP A 52 10.88 15.45 10.75
C ASP A 52 9.76 14.53 10.25
N ALA A 53 8.76 15.06 9.54
CA ALA A 53 7.57 14.32 9.14
C ALA A 53 7.89 13.05 8.32
N PRO A 54 8.71 13.06 7.24
CA PRO A 54 9.01 11.86 6.47
C PRO A 54 9.65 10.75 7.29
N HIS A 55 10.37 11.10 8.34
CA HIS A 55 11.03 10.13 9.22
C HIS A 55 10.05 9.56 10.25
N ILE A 56 9.20 10.38 10.85
CA ILE A 56 8.26 9.95 11.90
C ILE A 56 7.12 9.12 11.30
N VAL A 57 6.49 9.56 10.21
CA VAL A 57 5.35 8.84 9.61
C VAL A 57 5.68 7.43 9.13
N GLN A 58 6.92 7.14 8.80
CA GLN A 58 7.35 5.79 8.44
C GLN A 58 7.10 4.78 9.58
N ARG A 59 7.02 5.22 10.85
CA ARG A 59 6.73 4.36 12.00
C ARG A 59 5.27 3.94 12.08
N ILE A 60 4.41 4.48 11.23
CA ILE A 60 3.02 4.04 11.13
C ILE A 60 2.96 2.56 10.72
N CYS A 61 3.83 2.13 9.80
CA CYS A 61 3.84 0.76 9.30
C CYS A 61 5.27 0.23 9.12
N GLY A 62 5.57 -0.93 9.70
CA GLY A 62 6.88 -1.58 9.54
C GLY A 62 7.04 -2.34 8.22
N VAL A 63 5.94 -2.69 7.54
CA VAL A 63 5.95 -3.42 6.26
C VAL A 63 5.96 -2.46 5.06
N CYS A 64 5.29 -1.31 5.17
CA CYS A 64 5.20 -0.30 4.10
C CYS A 64 5.69 1.10 4.53
N PRO A 65 6.81 1.22 5.26
CA PRO A 65 7.27 2.52 5.75
C PRO A 65 7.55 3.50 4.62
N VAL A 66 8.02 3.00 3.49
CA VAL A 66 8.32 3.80 2.29
C VAL A 66 7.09 4.50 1.75
N GLY A 67 5.92 3.85 1.74
CA GLY A 67 4.68 4.49 1.30
C GLY A 67 4.36 5.75 2.11
N HIS A 68 4.45 5.67 3.45
CA HIS A 68 4.24 6.81 4.32
C HIS A 68 5.31 7.90 4.13
N GLY A 69 6.58 7.49 4.01
CA GLY A 69 7.68 8.44 3.71
C GLY A 69 7.47 9.15 2.37
N THR A 70 7.07 8.43 1.33
CA THR A 70 6.79 8.99 0.00
C THR A 70 5.62 9.96 0.02
N ALA A 71 4.49 9.60 0.63
CA ALA A 71 3.36 10.51 0.76
C ALA A 71 3.73 11.79 1.52
N SER A 72 4.51 11.66 2.59
CA SER A 72 5.00 12.81 3.36
C SER A 72 5.95 13.69 2.55
N MET A 73 6.86 13.12 1.75
CA MET A 73 7.73 13.92 0.88
C MET A 73 6.94 14.67 -0.19
N LEU A 74 5.97 14.01 -0.85
CA LEU A 74 5.11 14.68 -1.82
C LEU A 74 4.33 15.83 -1.18
N CYS A 75 3.90 15.64 0.06
CA CYS A 75 3.24 16.67 0.86
C CYS A 75 4.16 17.86 1.16
N LEU A 76 5.43 17.60 1.49
CA LEU A 76 6.42 18.66 1.71
C LEU A 76 6.89 19.31 0.40
N ASP A 77 7.05 18.54 -0.68
CA ASP A 77 7.37 19.09 -2.00
C ASP A 77 6.32 20.14 -2.42
N ASP A 78 5.04 19.83 -2.19
CA ASP A 78 3.91 20.73 -2.46
C ASP A 78 3.97 21.98 -1.52
N ALA A 79 4.09 21.76 -0.20
CA ALA A 79 4.14 22.83 0.79
C ALA A 79 5.33 23.79 0.60
N PHE A 80 6.47 23.27 0.11
CA PHE A 80 7.70 24.06 -0.10
C PHE A 80 7.86 24.53 -1.55
N SER A 81 6.92 24.18 -2.42
CA SER A 81 6.96 24.49 -3.85
C SER A 81 8.27 24.06 -4.51
N VAL A 82 8.76 22.86 -4.17
CA VAL A 82 10.01 22.29 -4.69
C VAL A 82 9.73 21.03 -5.50
N LYS A 83 10.52 20.79 -6.54
CA LYS A 83 10.42 19.57 -7.38
C LYS A 83 11.75 18.82 -7.35
N PRO A 84 11.72 17.48 -7.23
CA PRO A 84 12.93 16.69 -7.35
C PRO A 84 13.48 16.77 -8.78
N PRO A 85 14.81 16.75 -8.96
CA PRO A 85 15.43 16.56 -10.26
C PRO A 85 15.17 15.12 -10.79
N PRO A 86 15.43 14.84 -12.07
CA PRO A 86 15.15 13.54 -12.71
C PRO A 86 15.65 12.33 -11.91
N ASN A 87 16.93 12.34 -11.50
CA ASN A 87 17.49 11.27 -10.68
C ASN A 87 16.77 11.12 -9.33
N GLY A 88 16.45 12.24 -8.66
CA GLY A 88 15.74 12.22 -7.38
C GLY A 88 14.36 11.56 -7.50
N ARG A 89 13.61 11.89 -8.56
CA ARG A 89 12.32 11.28 -8.85
C ARG A 89 12.47 9.78 -9.16
N ILE A 90 13.45 9.41 -10.00
CA ILE A 90 13.69 8.00 -10.37
C ILE A 90 14.10 7.19 -9.15
N VAL A 91 15.01 7.69 -8.32
CA VAL A 91 15.44 7.00 -7.08
C VAL A 91 14.27 6.79 -6.12
N ARG A 92 13.39 7.79 -5.95
CA ARG A 92 12.14 7.63 -5.17
C ARG A 92 11.28 6.50 -5.72
N ASN A 93 11.12 6.41 -7.05
CA ASN A 93 10.38 5.33 -7.70
C ASN A 93 11.04 3.96 -7.47
N LEU A 94 12.37 3.86 -7.56
CA LEU A 94 13.10 2.61 -7.31
C LEU A 94 12.97 2.13 -5.87
N ILE A 95 13.08 3.03 -4.88
CA ILE A 95 12.88 2.73 -3.46
C ILE A 95 11.45 2.24 -3.22
N GLN A 96 10.47 2.93 -3.80
CA GLN A 96 9.07 2.56 -3.68
C GLN A 96 8.76 1.24 -4.41
N GLY A 97 9.33 1.02 -5.60
CA GLY A 97 9.20 -0.24 -6.33
C GLY A 97 9.73 -1.43 -5.54
N ALA A 98 10.92 -1.31 -4.95
CA ALA A 98 11.48 -2.34 -4.08
C ALA A 98 10.57 -2.66 -2.89
N ASN A 99 9.93 -1.63 -2.31
CA ASN A 99 8.92 -1.83 -1.26
C ASN A 99 7.66 -2.55 -1.77
N TYR A 100 7.24 -2.32 -3.03
CA TYR A 100 6.15 -3.08 -3.65
C TYR A 100 6.50 -4.55 -3.82
N LEU A 101 7.66 -4.86 -4.42
CA LEU A 101 8.07 -6.24 -4.67
C LEU A 101 8.13 -7.04 -3.36
N GLN A 102 8.81 -6.52 -2.32
CA GLN A 102 8.88 -7.22 -1.02
C GLN A 102 7.49 -7.40 -0.38
N SER A 103 6.61 -6.40 -0.51
CA SER A 103 5.29 -6.41 0.10
C SER A 103 4.32 -7.39 -0.59
N HIS A 104 4.35 -7.47 -1.92
CA HIS A 104 3.46 -8.36 -2.68
C HIS A 104 3.87 -9.82 -2.56
N ILE A 105 5.17 -10.11 -2.58
CA ILE A 105 5.71 -11.45 -2.33
C ILE A 105 5.36 -11.91 -0.91
N LEU A 106 5.58 -11.04 0.11
CA LEU A 106 5.16 -11.29 1.48
C LEU A 106 3.67 -11.61 1.57
N HIS A 107 2.82 -10.82 0.89
CA HIS A 107 1.37 -10.97 0.98
C HIS A 107 0.92 -12.34 0.53
N PHE A 108 1.36 -12.79 -0.64
CA PHE A 108 0.96 -14.10 -1.13
C PHE A 108 1.52 -15.21 -0.26
N TYR A 109 2.85 -15.32 -0.14
CA TYR A 109 3.46 -16.47 0.52
C TYR A 109 3.23 -16.51 2.03
N HIS A 110 3.38 -15.40 2.75
CA HIS A 110 3.41 -15.42 4.21
C HIS A 110 2.11 -14.97 4.87
N LEU A 111 1.17 -14.37 4.11
CA LEU A 111 -0.13 -13.98 4.65
C LEU A 111 -1.28 -14.84 4.08
N ALA A 112 -1.21 -15.29 2.84
CA ALA A 112 -2.31 -15.97 2.16
C ALA A 112 -2.06 -17.45 1.84
N ALA A 113 -0.85 -17.84 1.43
CA ALA A 113 -0.59 -19.18 0.90
C ALA A 113 -0.96 -20.33 1.86
N LEU A 114 -0.85 -20.11 3.17
CA LEU A 114 -1.20 -21.12 4.19
C LEU A 114 -2.71 -21.45 4.26
N ASP A 115 -3.56 -20.71 3.54
CA ASP A 115 -4.97 -21.06 3.36
C ASP A 115 -5.14 -22.15 2.27
N TYR A 116 -4.16 -22.33 1.39
CA TYR A 116 -4.18 -23.22 0.25
C TYR A 116 -3.15 -24.36 0.35
N VAL A 117 -2.04 -24.09 1.05
CA VAL A 117 -0.85 -24.96 1.10
C VAL A 117 -0.74 -25.59 2.49
N LYS A 118 -0.79 -26.92 2.53
CA LYS A 118 -0.57 -27.68 3.76
C LYS A 118 0.92 -27.82 4.02
N GLY A 119 1.43 -27.10 5.01
CA GLY A 119 2.82 -27.21 5.45
C GLY A 119 3.07 -28.48 6.25
N PRO A 120 4.35 -28.82 6.53
CA PRO A 120 4.76 -29.91 7.42
C PRO A 120 4.35 -29.63 8.88
N ASP A 121 4.38 -30.68 9.73
CA ASP A 121 4.02 -30.59 11.14
C ASP A 121 5.17 -30.01 12.01
N THR A 122 5.77 -28.94 11.55
CA THR A 122 6.86 -28.20 12.21
C THR A 122 6.61 -26.70 12.13
N ALA A 123 7.19 -25.92 13.05
CA ALA A 123 7.13 -24.45 12.97
C ALA A 123 7.80 -23.96 11.65
N PRO A 124 7.26 -22.93 10.98
CA PRO A 124 6.14 -22.06 11.39
C PRO A 124 4.76 -22.53 10.95
N PHE A 125 4.62 -23.76 10.45
CA PHE A 125 3.37 -24.27 9.84
C PHE A 125 2.37 -24.81 10.87
N ILE A 126 2.79 -24.98 12.10
CA ILE A 126 1.93 -25.37 13.21
C ILE A 126 2.04 -24.32 14.36
N PRO A 127 0.96 -24.10 15.15
CA PRO A 127 -0.39 -24.68 15.00
C PRO A 127 -1.09 -24.18 13.73
N ARG A 128 -1.93 -25.01 13.13
CA ARG A 128 -2.77 -24.63 11.99
C ARG A 128 -4.20 -25.08 12.22
N TYR A 129 -5.13 -24.40 11.55
CA TYR A 129 -6.49 -24.89 11.42
C TYR A 129 -6.56 -26.03 10.41
N GLU A 130 -7.49 -26.93 10.56
CA GLU A 130 -7.85 -27.84 9.49
C GLU A 130 -8.48 -27.04 8.35
N GLY A 131 -7.82 -27.04 7.20
CA GLY A 131 -8.24 -26.29 6.02
C GLY A 131 -8.64 -27.22 4.89
N ASP A 132 -9.28 -26.63 3.89
CA ASP A 132 -9.64 -27.33 2.65
C ASP A 132 -8.43 -27.32 1.69
N TYR A 133 -7.50 -28.26 1.90
CA TYR A 133 -6.26 -28.36 1.14
C TYR A 133 -6.46 -29.24 -0.09
N ARG A 134 -6.66 -28.61 -1.26
CA ARG A 134 -7.00 -29.28 -2.54
C ARG A 134 -5.81 -29.45 -3.47
N LEU A 135 -4.64 -28.86 -3.20
CA LEU A 135 -3.50 -28.95 -4.10
C LEU A 135 -2.99 -30.40 -4.21
N PRO A 136 -2.72 -30.91 -5.41
CA PRO A 136 -2.03 -32.17 -5.58
C PRO A 136 -0.71 -32.19 -4.82
N LYS A 137 -0.36 -33.38 -4.23
CA LYS A 137 0.82 -33.47 -3.34
C LYS A 137 2.08 -32.86 -3.92
N ALA A 138 2.42 -33.15 -5.17
CA ALA A 138 3.62 -32.61 -5.80
C ALA A 138 3.61 -31.06 -5.93
N VAL A 139 2.43 -30.48 -6.19
CA VAL A 139 2.26 -29.01 -6.26
C VAL A 139 2.33 -28.42 -4.86
N ASN A 140 1.70 -29.05 -3.87
CA ASN A 140 1.75 -28.62 -2.48
C ASN A 140 3.18 -28.64 -1.93
N ASP A 141 3.92 -29.72 -2.12
CA ASP A 141 5.31 -29.85 -1.64
C ASP A 141 6.19 -28.74 -2.25
N LYS A 142 6.03 -28.46 -3.54
CA LYS A 142 6.74 -27.39 -4.23
C LYS A 142 6.34 -26.00 -3.72
N ALA A 143 5.07 -25.79 -3.43
CA ALA A 143 4.58 -24.53 -2.85
C ALA A 143 5.15 -24.29 -1.43
N VAL A 144 5.39 -25.36 -0.65
CA VAL A 144 6.10 -25.26 0.65
C VAL A 144 7.57 -24.83 0.45
N GLU A 145 8.27 -25.40 -0.55
CA GLU A 145 9.63 -24.97 -0.89
C GLU A 145 9.64 -23.49 -1.31
N HIS A 146 8.70 -23.06 -2.14
CA HIS A 146 8.56 -21.69 -2.59
C HIS A 146 8.22 -20.73 -1.45
N TYR A 147 7.42 -21.14 -0.45
CA TYR A 147 7.18 -20.37 0.76
C TYR A 147 8.49 -20.04 1.48
N ILE A 148 9.39 -21.01 1.63
CA ILE A 148 10.71 -20.81 2.24
C ILE A 148 11.62 -19.94 1.35
N GLN A 149 11.62 -20.21 0.05
CA GLN A 149 12.40 -19.41 -0.91
C GLN A 149 11.94 -17.94 -0.90
N ALA A 150 10.66 -17.67 -0.77
CA ALA A 150 10.10 -16.32 -0.71
C ALA A 150 10.63 -15.49 0.48
N LEU A 151 11.01 -16.10 1.60
CA LEU A 151 11.70 -15.40 2.70
C LEU A 151 13.04 -14.82 2.23
N THR A 152 13.81 -15.61 1.48
CA THR A 152 15.10 -15.18 0.93
C THR A 152 14.93 -14.09 -0.12
N ILE A 153 13.96 -14.24 -1.02
CA ILE A 153 13.66 -13.24 -2.06
C ILE A 153 13.19 -11.94 -1.43
N ARG A 154 12.32 -12.01 -0.41
CA ARG A 154 11.89 -10.83 0.35
C ARG A 154 13.07 -10.12 1.02
N LYS A 155 14.00 -10.87 1.63
CA LYS A 155 15.23 -10.31 2.20
C LYS A 155 16.03 -9.57 1.13
N LYS A 156 16.25 -10.18 -0.06
CA LYS A 156 16.93 -9.54 -1.19
C LYS A 156 16.23 -8.25 -1.65
N ALA A 157 14.89 -8.22 -1.68
CA ALA A 157 14.16 -7.00 -2.02
C ALA A 157 14.35 -5.89 -0.97
N GLN A 158 14.52 -6.24 0.31
CA GLN A 158 14.87 -5.27 1.35
C GLN A 158 16.33 -4.78 1.24
N GLU A 159 17.26 -5.67 0.92
CA GLU A 159 18.65 -5.32 0.65
C GLU A 159 18.78 -4.42 -0.60
N MET A 160 18.04 -4.75 -1.67
CA MET A 160 17.92 -3.91 -2.86
C MET A 160 17.42 -2.51 -2.52
N LEU A 161 16.35 -2.40 -1.72
CA LEU A 161 15.81 -1.13 -1.28
C LEU A 161 16.86 -0.31 -0.52
N ALA A 162 17.65 -0.95 0.32
CA ALA A 162 18.69 -0.29 1.12
C ALA A 162 19.83 0.30 0.27
N VAL A 163 20.04 -0.17 -0.96
CA VAL A 163 21.06 0.39 -1.88
C VAL A 163 20.86 1.89 -2.09
N PHE A 164 19.63 2.33 -2.36
CA PHE A 164 19.29 3.74 -2.52
C PHE A 164 18.57 4.33 -1.30
N GLY A 165 18.01 3.51 -0.43
CA GLY A 165 17.28 3.93 0.75
C GLY A 165 18.11 4.06 2.03
N ALA A 166 19.38 3.67 1.98
CA ALA A 166 20.35 3.52 3.06
C ALA A 166 20.01 2.39 4.03
N LYS A 167 18.76 2.18 4.36
CA LYS A 167 18.30 1.05 5.20
C LYS A 167 16.85 0.67 4.94
N MET A 168 16.47 -0.52 5.38
CA MET A 168 15.10 -1.02 5.47
C MET A 168 14.93 -1.78 6.81
N PRO A 169 13.88 -1.53 7.58
CA PRO A 169 12.83 -0.54 7.40
C PRO A 169 13.28 0.90 7.73
N HIS A 170 12.44 1.87 7.40
CA HIS A 170 12.59 3.30 7.69
C HIS A 170 13.77 3.94 6.96
N VAL A 171 13.56 4.16 5.68
CA VAL A 171 14.48 4.88 4.77
C VAL A 171 14.92 6.22 5.36
N THR A 172 16.20 6.53 5.27
CA THR A 172 16.77 7.76 5.84
C THR A 172 17.15 8.83 4.83
N VAL A 173 17.11 8.51 3.55
CA VAL A 173 17.52 9.41 2.46
C VAL A 173 16.43 10.36 2.00
N PHE A 174 15.21 10.21 2.48
CA PHE A 174 14.08 11.01 2.05
C PHE A 174 14.17 12.46 2.52
N THR A 175 14.10 13.39 1.57
CA THR A 175 14.06 14.83 1.83
C THR A 175 13.10 15.52 0.86
N ALA A 176 12.57 16.69 1.22
CA ALA A 176 11.87 17.53 0.26
C ALA A 176 12.79 17.83 -0.92
N GLY A 177 12.21 17.89 -2.12
CA GLY A 177 12.97 18.12 -3.35
C GLY A 177 13.80 16.93 -3.85
N GLY A 178 13.67 15.73 -3.25
CA GLY A 178 14.40 14.55 -3.76
C GLY A 178 14.84 13.56 -2.70
N VAL A 179 16.07 13.08 -2.83
CA VAL A 179 16.75 12.16 -1.91
C VAL A 179 18.19 12.60 -1.68
N THR A 180 18.76 12.27 -0.51
CA THR A 180 20.16 12.62 -0.17
C THR A 180 21.18 11.60 -0.69
N GLU A 181 20.74 10.45 -1.18
CA GLU A 181 21.62 9.40 -1.74
C GLU A 181 22.14 9.79 -3.11
N ARG A 182 23.41 9.50 -3.35
CA ARG A 182 24.06 9.73 -4.64
C ARG A 182 23.80 8.53 -5.58
N VAL A 183 23.68 8.83 -6.86
CA VAL A 183 23.61 7.80 -7.89
C VAL A 183 25.01 7.52 -8.40
N THR A 184 25.52 6.30 -8.19
CA THR A 184 26.81 5.84 -8.68
C THR A 184 26.63 4.62 -9.59
N VAL A 185 27.61 4.35 -10.45
CA VAL A 185 27.63 3.15 -11.31
C VAL A 185 27.54 1.87 -10.47
N GLU A 186 28.21 1.85 -9.31
CA GLU A 186 28.19 0.71 -8.39
C GLU A 186 26.79 0.47 -7.82
N ASN A 187 26.11 1.52 -7.35
CA ASN A 187 24.75 1.42 -6.80
C ASN A 187 23.76 0.94 -7.86
N ILE A 188 23.86 1.44 -9.08
CA ILE A 188 23.04 0.98 -10.21
C ILE A 188 23.27 -0.51 -10.48
N ALA A 189 24.53 -0.95 -10.59
CA ALA A 189 24.87 -2.33 -10.86
C ALA A 189 24.38 -3.27 -9.76
N LYS A 190 24.61 -2.92 -8.50
CA LYS A 190 24.15 -3.68 -7.33
C LYS A 190 22.62 -3.80 -7.26
N PHE A 191 21.92 -2.70 -7.48
CA PHE A 191 20.46 -2.70 -7.50
C PHE A 191 19.92 -3.57 -8.64
N ARG A 192 20.54 -3.50 -9.83
CA ARG A 192 20.18 -4.31 -11.00
C ARG A 192 20.35 -5.81 -10.74
N GLN A 193 21.44 -6.22 -10.09
CA GLN A 193 21.65 -7.61 -9.74
C GLN A 193 20.51 -8.17 -8.88
N TYR A 194 20.14 -7.47 -7.81
CA TYR A 194 19.00 -7.88 -6.98
C TYR A 194 17.69 -7.91 -7.77
N LEU A 195 17.45 -6.89 -8.60
CA LEU A 195 16.22 -6.80 -9.38
C LEU A 195 16.07 -7.97 -10.34
N GLN A 196 17.14 -8.38 -11.01
CA GLN A 196 17.13 -9.54 -11.93
C GLN A 196 16.73 -10.84 -11.21
N GLU A 197 17.31 -11.09 -10.03
CA GLU A 197 16.99 -12.28 -9.24
C GLU A 197 15.53 -12.28 -8.77
N ILE A 198 15.03 -11.13 -8.31
CA ILE A 198 13.64 -10.98 -7.86
C ILE A 198 12.68 -11.09 -9.04
N THR A 199 12.99 -10.50 -10.19
CA THR A 199 12.17 -10.60 -11.40
C THR A 199 12.07 -12.05 -11.89
N SER A 200 13.19 -12.79 -11.88
CA SER A 200 13.18 -14.22 -12.21
C SER A 200 12.25 -15.00 -11.29
N PHE A 201 12.28 -14.76 -9.97
CA PHE A 201 11.36 -15.40 -9.03
C PHE A 201 9.89 -15.01 -9.30
N ILE A 202 9.61 -13.74 -9.61
CA ILE A 202 8.24 -13.28 -9.90
C ILE A 202 7.69 -14.03 -11.11
N GLU A 203 8.46 -14.14 -12.18
CA GLU A 203 8.01 -14.70 -13.45
C GLU A 203 7.98 -16.25 -13.45
N SER A 204 8.98 -16.88 -12.84
CA SER A 204 9.11 -18.35 -12.89
C SER A 204 8.50 -19.08 -11.69
N VAL A 205 8.17 -18.38 -10.59
CA VAL A 205 7.67 -18.99 -9.35
C VAL A 205 6.38 -18.33 -8.89
N TYR A 206 6.39 -17.03 -8.58
CA TYR A 206 5.26 -16.37 -7.93
C TYR A 206 3.99 -16.36 -8.80
N ILE A 207 4.07 -15.94 -10.06
CA ILE A 207 2.91 -15.93 -10.96
C ILE A 207 2.40 -17.36 -11.23
N PRO A 208 3.25 -18.36 -11.56
CA PRO A 208 2.83 -19.74 -11.67
C PRO A 208 2.14 -20.31 -10.43
N ASP A 209 2.63 -20.00 -9.21
CA ASP A 209 1.98 -20.45 -7.98
C ASP A 209 0.57 -19.86 -7.79
N VAL A 210 0.40 -18.55 -8.08
CA VAL A 210 -0.92 -17.92 -8.06
C VAL A 210 -1.87 -18.59 -9.05
N LEU A 211 -1.39 -18.90 -10.25
CA LEU A 211 -2.19 -19.58 -11.28
C LEU A 211 -2.51 -21.04 -10.89
N ALA A 212 -1.58 -21.75 -10.25
CA ALA A 212 -1.81 -23.11 -9.75
C ALA A 212 -2.91 -23.13 -8.67
N VAL A 213 -2.87 -22.18 -7.73
CA VAL A 213 -3.93 -22.00 -6.73
C VAL A 213 -5.26 -21.66 -7.42
N ALA A 214 -5.26 -20.73 -8.37
CA ALA A 214 -6.47 -20.36 -9.10
C ALA A 214 -7.06 -21.52 -9.92
N GLY A 215 -6.22 -22.40 -10.45
CA GLY A 215 -6.66 -23.59 -11.20
C GLY A 215 -7.39 -24.63 -10.33
N VAL A 216 -7.02 -24.71 -9.04
CA VAL A 216 -7.62 -25.71 -8.11
C VAL A 216 -8.80 -25.14 -7.33
N TYR A 217 -8.72 -23.87 -6.92
CA TYR A 217 -9.73 -23.20 -6.09
C TYR A 217 -10.65 -22.26 -6.87
N GLY A 218 -10.59 -22.30 -8.23
CA GLY A 218 -11.27 -21.34 -9.09
C GLY A 218 -12.78 -21.24 -8.87
N ASP A 219 -13.46 -22.37 -8.65
CA ASP A 219 -14.92 -22.41 -8.50
C ASP A 219 -15.38 -21.59 -7.28
N ASP A 220 -14.71 -21.74 -6.15
CA ASP A 220 -15.04 -21.03 -4.91
C ASP A 220 -14.36 -19.67 -4.84
N GLY A 221 -13.06 -19.64 -5.13
CA GLY A 221 -12.23 -18.44 -4.95
C GLY A 221 -12.57 -17.28 -5.88
N PHE A 222 -13.20 -17.54 -7.04
CA PHE A 222 -13.73 -16.51 -7.92
C PHE A 222 -15.19 -16.13 -7.61
N SER A 223 -15.86 -16.79 -6.67
CA SER A 223 -17.24 -16.53 -6.29
C SER A 223 -17.39 -15.71 -5.00
N ILE A 224 -16.32 -15.59 -4.18
CA ILE A 224 -16.33 -14.94 -2.88
C ILE A 224 -15.49 -13.67 -2.86
N GLY A 225 -15.85 -12.74 -1.97
CA GLY A 225 -15.07 -11.53 -1.66
C GLY A 225 -15.34 -10.33 -2.56
N ALA A 226 -16.52 -10.21 -3.17
CA ALA A 226 -16.84 -9.12 -4.12
C ALA A 226 -16.64 -7.70 -3.57
N GLY A 227 -16.90 -7.46 -2.28
CA GLY A 227 -16.74 -6.14 -1.65
C GLY A 227 -17.71 -5.09 -2.20
N CYS A 228 -17.32 -3.81 -2.13
CA CYS A 228 -18.15 -2.68 -2.60
C CYS A 228 -18.07 -2.45 -4.12
N MET A 229 -17.15 -3.09 -4.82
CA MET A 229 -16.92 -2.97 -6.26
C MET A 229 -16.69 -1.55 -6.80
N ASN A 230 -16.55 -0.55 -5.93
CA ASN A 230 -16.11 0.79 -6.27
C ASN A 230 -14.59 0.84 -6.07
N MET A 231 -13.82 1.13 -7.12
CA MET A 231 -12.37 1.11 -7.11
C MET A 231 -11.80 2.51 -7.24
N LEU A 232 -10.74 2.81 -6.45
CA LEU A 232 -10.11 4.12 -6.41
C LEU A 232 -8.58 3.98 -6.40
N ALA A 233 -7.90 4.83 -7.18
CA ALA A 233 -6.45 4.97 -7.18
C ALA A 233 -6.05 6.44 -7.11
N TYR A 234 -5.09 6.77 -6.22
CA TYR A 234 -4.55 8.14 -6.06
C TYR A 234 -3.41 8.47 -7.01
N GLY A 235 -2.93 7.48 -7.74
CA GLY A 235 -1.80 7.61 -8.63
C GLY A 235 -0.45 7.30 -7.95
N GLY A 236 0.42 6.62 -8.68
CA GLY A 236 1.73 6.22 -8.14
C GLY A 236 2.81 6.08 -9.21
N PHE A 237 4.06 6.34 -8.80
CA PHE A 237 5.25 6.31 -9.64
C PHE A 237 5.23 7.35 -10.77
N ARG A 238 5.57 8.60 -10.46
CA ARG A 238 5.64 9.70 -11.43
C ARG A 238 6.64 9.39 -12.54
N LEU A 239 6.22 9.54 -13.80
CA LEU A 239 7.03 9.26 -14.99
C LEU A 239 7.60 10.52 -15.63
N THR A 240 7.19 11.70 -15.15
CA THR A 240 7.59 13.01 -15.69
C THR A 240 8.05 13.94 -14.57
N ASP A 241 8.91 14.89 -14.91
CA ASP A 241 9.35 15.99 -14.05
C ASP A 241 8.45 17.23 -14.20
N GLU A 242 7.56 17.22 -15.18
CA GLU A 242 6.54 18.25 -15.39
C GLU A 242 5.37 18.10 -14.40
N ASP A 243 4.56 19.14 -14.32
CA ASP A 243 3.33 19.10 -13.52
C ASP A 243 2.34 18.08 -14.07
N ASP A 244 1.77 17.29 -13.20
CA ASP A 244 0.79 16.25 -13.49
C ASP A 244 -0.37 16.31 -12.49
N PRO A 245 -1.14 17.43 -12.49
CA PRO A 245 -2.20 17.65 -11.50
C PRO A 245 -3.29 16.58 -11.56
N ASP A 246 -3.55 16.05 -12.76
CA ASP A 246 -4.56 15.01 -12.97
C ASP A 246 -4.04 13.60 -12.67
N GLY A 247 -2.72 13.44 -12.43
CA GLY A 247 -2.09 12.16 -12.13
C GLY A 247 -2.17 11.14 -13.27
N GLN A 248 -2.15 11.62 -14.54
CA GLN A 248 -2.26 10.75 -15.71
C GLN A 248 -0.90 10.29 -16.24
N ARG A 249 0.19 11.01 -15.90
CA ARG A 249 1.56 10.69 -16.32
C ARG A 249 2.31 9.95 -15.18
N GLN A 250 1.68 8.88 -14.70
CA GLN A 250 2.20 7.99 -13.67
C GLN A 250 2.10 6.54 -14.16
N LEU A 251 2.92 5.65 -13.62
CA LEU A 251 2.84 4.21 -13.95
C LEU A 251 1.44 3.67 -13.62
N PHE A 252 0.93 4.02 -12.45
CA PHE A 252 -0.45 3.80 -12.07
C PHE A 252 -1.15 5.16 -12.03
N ARG A 253 -2.00 5.42 -13.04
CA ARG A 253 -2.71 6.68 -13.16
C ARG A 253 -3.76 6.85 -12.05
N ARG A 254 -4.12 8.09 -11.81
CA ARG A 254 -5.16 8.49 -10.88
C ARG A 254 -6.54 8.28 -11.49
N GLY A 255 -7.51 7.83 -10.69
CA GLY A 255 -8.87 7.66 -11.17
C GLY A 255 -9.73 6.78 -10.30
N ARG A 256 -10.96 6.59 -10.73
CA ARG A 256 -11.93 5.64 -10.17
C ARG A 256 -12.40 4.67 -11.25
N TYR A 257 -12.86 3.49 -10.82
CA TYR A 257 -13.44 2.50 -11.72
C TYR A 257 -14.68 1.89 -11.06
N ILE A 258 -15.85 2.08 -11.68
CA ILE A 258 -17.14 1.67 -11.17
C ILE A 258 -17.91 1.00 -12.29
N LYS A 259 -18.45 -0.20 -12.05
CA LYS A 259 -19.30 -0.94 -13.01
C LYS A 259 -18.69 -1.00 -14.42
N GLY A 260 -17.40 -1.30 -14.51
CA GLY A 260 -16.71 -1.43 -15.80
C GLY A 260 -16.26 -0.10 -16.43
N GLN A 261 -16.48 1.04 -15.79
CA GLN A 261 -16.17 2.35 -16.36
C GLN A 261 -15.13 3.13 -15.56
N TYR A 262 -14.10 3.62 -16.26
CA TYR A 262 -13.16 4.59 -15.72
C TYR A 262 -13.84 5.95 -15.54
N GLY A 263 -13.49 6.65 -14.47
CA GLY A 263 -13.87 8.04 -14.22
C GLY A 263 -12.71 8.83 -13.58
N PRO A 264 -12.71 10.17 -13.76
CA PRO A 264 -11.70 11.02 -13.17
C PRO A 264 -11.77 11.02 -11.63
N PHE A 265 -10.68 11.42 -11.02
CA PHE A 265 -10.53 11.59 -9.58
C PHE A 265 -10.48 13.08 -9.22
N ASP A 266 -11.17 13.44 -8.14
CA ASP A 266 -11.13 14.77 -7.53
C ASP A 266 -10.81 14.63 -6.04
N HIS A 267 -9.62 15.08 -5.62
CA HIS A 267 -9.19 14.95 -4.23
C HIS A 267 -10.11 15.66 -3.22
N LYS A 268 -10.84 16.69 -3.65
CA LYS A 268 -11.77 17.43 -2.78
C LYS A 268 -13.00 16.60 -2.33
N LYS A 269 -13.22 15.46 -3.00
CA LYS A 269 -14.27 14.50 -2.65
C LYS A 269 -13.87 13.50 -1.57
N ILE A 270 -12.60 13.53 -1.13
CA ILE A 270 -12.14 12.72 -0.01
C ILE A 270 -12.65 13.34 1.28
N THR A 271 -13.31 12.54 2.10
CA THR A 271 -13.78 12.93 3.44
C THR A 271 -13.46 11.83 4.45
N GLU A 272 -13.40 12.17 5.72
CA GLU A 272 -13.23 11.22 6.82
C GLU A 272 -14.50 11.18 7.68
N ASP A 273 -15.01 9.98 7.96
CA ASP A 273 -16.13 9.76 8.88
C ASP A 273 -15.59 9.23 10.20
N VAL A 274 -15.95 9.89 11.31
CA VAL A 274 -15.53 9.52 12.66
C VAL A 274 -16.70 9.18 13.58
N ARG A 275 -17.92 9.05 13.07
CA ARG A 275 -19.14 8.79 13.89
C ARG A 275 -18.97 7.59 14.81
N HIS A 276 -18.34 6.54 14.35
CA HIS A 276 -18.11 5.30 15.10
C HIS A 276 -16.65 5.12 15.55
N SER A 277 -15.87 6.20 15.49
CA SER A 277 -14.47 6.19 15.91
C SER A 277 -14.29 7.04 17.17
N TRP A 278 -13.32 6.68 18.02
CA TRP A 278 -12.99 7.40 19.25
C TRP A 278 -12.31 8.75 18.99
N PHE A 279 -12.92 9.53 18.11
CA PHE A 279 -12.55 10.92 17.83
C PHE A 279 -13.78 11.83 17.95
N ALA A 280 -13.55 13.10 18.24
CA ALA A 280 -14.62 14.09 18.40
C ALA A 280 -15.38 14.30 17.06
N ASP A 281 -16.71 14.41 17.15
CA ASP A 281 -17.62 14.42 16.00
C ASP A 281 -17.46 15.62 15.07
N HIS A 282 -16.89 16.72 15.54
CA HIS A 282 -16.70 17.92 14.73
C HIS A 282 -15.77 17.70 13.50
N SER A 283 -15.02 16.59 13.46
CA SER A 283 -14.19 16.19 12.30
C SER A 283 -14.94 15.34 11.27
N THR A 284 -16.17 14.86 11.57
CA THR A 284 -16.94 14.00 10.65
C THR A 284 -17.28 14.72 9.35
N GLY A 285 -17.04 14.04 8.21
CA GLY A 285 -17.39 14.50 6.88
C GLY A 285 -16.49 15.61 6.33
N LYS A 286 -15.43 15.99 7.04
CA LYS A 286 -14.49 16.99 6.57
C LYS A 286 -13.47 16.41 5.60
N TYR A 287 -12.97 17.28 4.73
CA TYR A 287 -11.77 17.03 3.94
C TYR A 287 -10.55 16.86 4.88
N PRO A 288 -9.65 15.91 4.64
CA PRO A 288 -8.57 15.62 5.58
C PRO A 288 -7.69 16.81 5.94
N GLY A 289 -7.41 17.71 4.98
CA GLY A 289 -6.64 18.94 5.22
C GLY A 289 -7.35 20.00 6.07
N GLU A 290 -8.62 19.80 6.40
CA GLU A 290 -9.45 20.66 7.27
C GLU A 290 -9.87 19.94 8.55
N GLY A 291 -9.65 18.62 8.61
CA GLY A 291 -9.94 17.78 9.77
C GLY A 291 -8.92 17.98 10.87
N GLU A 292 -9.31 17.64 12.08
CA GLU A 292 -8.45 17.63 13.25
C GLU A 292 -8.46 16.24 13.90
N THR A 293 -7.31 15.80 14.39
CA THR A 293 -7.21 14.56 15.16
C THR A 293 -7.43 14.90 16.64
N ALA A 294 -8.69 14.78 17.08
CA ALA A 294 -9.12 15.03 18.45
C ALA A 294 -9.62 13.74 19.12
N PRO A 295 -8.75 12.98 19.83
CA PRO A 295 -9.15 11.73 20.48
C PRO A 295 -10.26 11.96 21.52
N HIS A 296 -11.27 11.07 21.52
CA HIS A 296 -12.39 11.07 22.47
C HIS A 296 -12.69 9.63 22.94
N PRO A 297 -11.86 9.07 23.84
CA PRO A 297 -11.98 7.68 24.29
C PRO A 297 -13.33 7.33 24.93
N GLU A 298 -13.99 8.34 25.57
CA GLU A 298 -15.26 8.17 26.28
C GLU A 298 -16.50 8.18 25.36
N LYS A 299 -16.30 8.20 24.04
CA LYS A 299 -17.41 8.21 23.06
C LYS A 299 -18.13 6.86 23.04
N GLY A 300 -19.35 6.79 23.59
CA GLY A 300 -20.07 5.56 23.91
C GLY A 300 -20.37 4.63 22.72
N ASP A 301 -20.72 5.20 21.55
CA ASP A 301 -21.09 4.42 20.36
C ASP A 301 -19.91 4.09 19.45
N ALA A 302 -18.69 4.48 19.83
CA ALA A 302 -17.49 4.22 19.07
C ALA A 302 -16.98 2.80 19.30
N TYR A 303 -16.38 2.20 18.27
CA TYR A 303 -15.80 0.87 18.32
C TYR A 303 -14.45 0.77 17.60
N SER A 304 -13.92 1.87 17.05
CA SER A 304 -12.69 1.86 16.26
C SER A 304 -11.82 3.08 16.53
N TRP A 305 -10.49 2.92 16.47
CA TRP A 305 -9.52 4.02 16.38
C TRP A 305 -9.22 4.46 14.95
N LEU A 306 -9.88 3.89 13.95
CA LEU A 306 -9.70 4.30 12.56
C LEU A 306 -10.77 5.33 12.19
N LYS A 307 -10.36 6.41 11.58
CA LYS A 307 -11.23 7.27 10.80
C LYS A 307 -11.61 6.52 9.52
N ALA A 308 -12.86 6.60 9.09
CA ALA A 308 -13.33 5.89 7.91
C ALA A 308 -13.31 6.82 6.69
N PRO A 309 -12.33 6.70 5.78
CA PRO A 309 -12.29 7.54 4.58
C PRO A 309 -13.43 7.19 3.64
N ARG A 310 -13.96 8.22 2.99
CA ARG A 310 -15.01 8.14 1.97
C ARG A 310 -14.60 8.96 0.77
N TYR A 311 -15.04 8.54 -0.39
CA TYR A 311 -14.93 9.32 -1.62
C TYR A 311 -16.33 9.58 -2.16
N ASP A 312 -16.72 10.86 -2.30
CA ASP A 312 -18.08 11.26 -2.69
C ASP A 312 -19.16 10.61 -1.79
N GLY A 313 -18.90 10.55 -0.48
CA GLY A 313 -19.75 9.93 0.53
C GLY A 313 -19.83 8.39 0.52
N GLN A 314 -19.13 7.72 -0.39
CA GLN A 314 -19.21 6.27 -0.59
C GLN A 314 -17.90 5.55 -0.19
N PRO A 315 -17.97 4.27 0.23
CA PRO A 315 -16.79 3.45 0.40
C PRO A 315 -16.20 3.06 -0.97
N TYR A 316 -14.88 3.01 -1.03
CA TYR A 316 -14.13 2.52 -2.19
C TYR A 316 -13.06 1.54 -1.76
N GLU A 317 -12.83 0.53 -2.58
CA GLU A 317 -11.68 -0.34 -2.46
C GLU A 317 -10.47 0.28 -3.13
N VAL A 318 -9.30 0.13 -2.51
CA VAL A 318 -8.01 0.61 -2.98
C VAL A 318 -7.01 -0.55 -3.04
N GLY A 319 -5.92 -0.41 -3.74
CA GLY A 319 -4.87 -1.41 -3.80
C GLY A 319 -4.67 -2.01 -5.19
N PRO A 320 -4.01 -3.18 -5.30
CA PRO A 320 -3.62 -3.77 -6.58
C PRO A 320 -4.79 -3.94 -7.56
N LEU A 321 -5.91 -4.49 -7.11
CA LEU A 321 -7.08 -4.64 -7.98
C LEU A 321 -7.59 -3.30 -8.50
N ALA A 322 -7.72 -2.31 -7.61
CA ALA A 322 -8.18 -0.97 -8.00
C ALA A 322 -7.23 -0.33 -9.02
N ARG A 323 -5.90 -0.38 -8.78
CA ARG A 323 -4.91 0.15 -9.72
C ARG A 323 -4.98 -0.55 -11.08
N MET A 324 -5.07 -1.87 -11.11
CA MET A 324 -5.14 -2.62 -12.38
C MET A 324 -6.41 -2.29 -13.17
N LEU A 325 -7.56 -2.17 -12.51
CA LEU A 325 -8.82 -1.81 -13.16
C LEU A 325 -8.82 -0.35 -13.63
N VAL A 326 -8.37 0.60 -12.80
CA VAL A 326 -8.24 2.03 -13.18
C VAL A 326 -7.29 2.20 -14.35
N ASN A 327 -6.21 1.41 -14.44
CA ASN A 327 -5.28 1.45 -15.56
C ASN A 327 -5.72 0.65 -16.79
N GLY A 328 -6.85 -0.07 -16.72
CA GLY A 328 -7.35 -0.85 -17.83
C GLY A 328 -6.43 -2.04 -18.18
N GLN A 329 -5.77 -2.64 -17.18
CA GLN A 329 -4.89 -3.79 -17.39
C GLN A 329 -5.69 -4.97 -17.95
N LYS A 330 -5.33 -5.38 -19.17
CA LYS A 330 -6.18 -6.25 -20.01
C LYS A 330 -6.50 -7.60 -19.36
N ASP A 331 -5.50 -8.25 -18.75
CA ASP A 331 -5.69 -9.57 -18.15
C ASP A 331 -6.62 -9.53 -16.93
N VAL A 332 -6.56 -8.44 -16.15
CA VAL A 332 -7.42 -8.25 -14.98
C VAL A 332 -8.83 -7.80 -15.38
N VAL A 333 -8.94 -6.86 -16.33
CA VAL A 333 -10.24 -6.43 -16.88
C VAL A 333 -10.95 -7.60 -17.57
N GLY A 334 -10.19 -8.47 -18.25
CA GLY A 334 -10.71 -9.68 -18.92
C GLY A 334 -11.35 -10.71 -17.98
N LEU A 335 -11.07 -10.66 -16.68
CA LEU A 335 -11.75 -11.49 -15.68
C LEU A 335 -13.22 -11.10 -15.46
N GLY A 336 -13.66 -9.90 -15.90
CA GLY A 336 -15.00 -9.40 -15.65
C GLY A 336 -15.32 -9.35 -14.14
N ASP A 337 -16.49 -9.88 -13.75
CA ASP A 337 -16.90 -9.89 -12.34
C ASP A 337 -15.99 -10.73 -11.43
N LYS A 338 -15.31 -11.74 -11.99
CA LYS A 338 -14.33 -12.57 -11.26
C LYS A 338 -13.15 -11.75 -10.72
N ALA A 339 -12.85 -10.60 -11.31
CA ALA A 339 -11.81 -9.69 -10.80
C ALA A 339 -12.08 -9.24 -9.36
N TYR A 340 -13.34 -9.06 -8.97
CA TYR A 340 -13.75 -8.61 -7.62
C TYR A 340 -13.76 -9.72 -6.57
N SER A 341 -13.06 -10.80 -6.81
CA SER A 341 -12.99 -11.96 -5.92
C SER A 341 -11.67 -12.02 -5.15
N VAL A 342 -11.56 -12.99 -4.24
CA VAL A 342 -10.30 -13.30 -3.54
C VAL A 342 -9.19 -13.63 -4.53
N LEU A 343 -9.44 -14.57 -5.48
CA LEU A 343 -8.43 -14.95 -6.47
C LEU A 343 -8.15 -13.86 -7.49
N GLY A 344 -9.15 -13.07 -7.86
CA GLY A 344 -8.95 -11.89 -8.72
C GLY A 344 -7.99 -10.88 -8.10
N ARG A 345 -8.06 -10.66 -6.77
CA ARG A 345 -7.11 -9.79 -6.06
C ARG A 345 -5.70 -10.38 -5.99
N HIS A 346 -5.56 -11.68 -5.80
CA HIS A 346 -4.24 -12.34 -5.87
C HIS A 346 -3.63 -12.20 -7.26
N PHE A 347 -4.42 -12.46 -8.29
CA PHE A 347 -3.99 -12.32 -9.68
C PHE A 347 -3.59 -10.87 -10.01
N ALA A 348 -4.42 -9.89 -9.67
CA ALA A 348 -4.12 -8.47 -9.90
C ALA A 348 -2.81 -8.05 -9.21
N ARG A 349 -2.56 -8.51 -7.97
CA ARG A 349 -1.32 -8.23 -7.24
C ARG A 349 -0.10 -8.88 -7.90
N ALA A 350 -0.22 -10.11 -8.40
CA ALA A 350 0.87 -10.79 -9.09
C ALA A 350 1.24 -10.09 -10.41
N ILE A 351 0.24 -9.70 -11.21
CA ILE A 351 0.44 -8.92 -12.44
C ILE A 351 1.07 -7.55 -12.13
N GLU A 352 0.58 -6.84 -11.12
CA GLU A 352 1.16 -5.58 -10.67
C GLU A 352 2.63 -5.73 -10.27
N THR A 353 2.98 -6.80 -9.57
CA THR A 353 4.36 -7.07 -9.16
C THR A 353 5.29 -7.16 -10.37
N LYS A 354 4.86 -7.85 -11.43
CA LYS A 354 5.60 -7.95 -12.70
C LYS A 354 5.74 -6.58 -13.36
N ILE A 355 4.65 -5.81 -13.47
CA ILE A 355 4.66 -4.47 -14.10
C ILE A 355 5.65 -3.55 -13.37
N VAL A 356 5.64 -3.54 -12.04
CA VAL A 356 6.57 -2.72 -11.25
C VAL A 356 8.02 -3.16 -11.47
N ALA A 357 8.32 -4.48 -11.47
CA ALA A 357 9.66 -4.98 -11.70
C ALA A 357 10.21 -4.58 -13.09
N GLN A 358 9.37 -4.64 -14.11
CA GLN A 358 9.72 -4.21 -15.48
C GLN A 358 9.98 -2.70 -15.54
N ALA A 359 9.11 -1.88 -14.97
CA ALA A 359 9.29 -0.44 -14.91
C ALA A 359 10.57 -0.04 -14.16
N MET A 360 10.90 -0.76 -13.07
CA MET A 360 12.14 -0.52 -12.32
C MET A 360 13.40 -0.76 -13.18
N SER A 361 13.39 -1.77 -14.06
CA SER A 361 14.50 -2.01 -14.99
C SER A 361 14.68 -0.82 -15.94
N GLU A 362 13.58 -0.33 -16.53
CA GLU A 362 13.61 0.84 -17.41
C GLU A 362 14.08 2.12 -16.67
N TRP A 363 13.69 2.29 -15.41
CA TRP A 363 14.11 3.44 -14.61
C TRP A 363 15.61 3.39 -14.27
N LEU A 364 16.16 2.21 -14.01
CA LEU A 364 17.61 2.04 -13.80
C LEU A 364 18.42 2.43 -15.03
N ASP A 365 17.91 2.16 -16.25
CA ASP A 365 18.57 2.54 -17.50
C ASP A 365 18.57 4.05 -17.75
N ARG A 366 17.71 4.79 -17.05
CA ARG A 366 17.56 6.25 -17.16
C ARG A 366 18.30 7.01 -16.06
N LEU A 367 18.93 6.34 -15.10
CA LEU A 367 19.74 6.99 -14.08
C LEU A 367 21.06 7.46 -14.66
N GLU A 368 21.41 8.71 -14.37
CA GLU A 368 22.67 9.32 -14.77
C GLU A 368 23.59 9.44 -13.55
N PRO A 369 24.73 8.71 -13.49
CA PRO A 369 25.67 8.81 -12.37
C PRO A 369 26.10 10.25 -12.10
N ASP A 370 26.26 10.58 -10.82
CA ASP A 370 26.75 11.86 -10.29
C ASP A 370 25.88 13.10 -10.61
N GLN A 371 24.73 12.93 -11.27
CA GLN A 371 23.77 14.01 -11.45
C GLN A 371 22.96 14.27 -10.14
N PRO A 372 22.44 15.48 -9.95
CA PRO A 372 21.71 15.86 -8.74
C PRO A 372 20.53 14.92 -8.42
N THR A 373 20.37 14.61 -7.14
CA THR A 373 19.28 13.77 -6.62
C THR A 373 18.27 14.55 -5.77
N PHE A 374 18.58 15.81 -5.44
CA PHE A 374 17.64 16.71 -4.79
C PHE A 374 17.84 18.17 -5.23
N ALA A 375 16.77 18.96 -5.13
CA ALA A 375 16.79 20.41 -5.31
C ALA A 375 16.80 21.10 -3.94
N PRO A 376 17.53 22.22 -3.78
CA PRO A 376 17.49 23.02 -2.56
C PRO A 376 16.10 23.62 -2.35
N PHE A 377 15.70 23.76 -1.10
CA PHE A 377 14.40 24.31 -0.72
C PHE A 377 14.52 25.23 0.50
N ASN A 378 13.52 26.08 0.68
CA ASN A 378 13.32 26.87 1.90
C ASN A 378 12.05 26.42 2.60
N ILE A 379 12.08 26.34 3.92
CA ILE A 379 10.89 26.06 4.71
C ILE A 379 10.04 27.33 4.74
N PRO A 380 8.78 27.32 4.31
CA PRO A 380 7.91 28.48 4.37
C PRO A 380 7.51 28.79 5.82
N LYS A 381 7.33 30.06 6.14
CA LYS A 381 6.77 30.48 7.44
C LYS A 381 5.34 29.96 7.61
N GLU A 382 4.56 30.02 6.54
CA GLU A 382 3.20 29.49 6.45
C GLU A 382 3.05 28.74 5.13
N GLY A 383 2.38 27.59 5.15
CA GLY A 383 2.16 26.79 3.96
C GLY A 383 1.21 25.63 4.20
N LYS A 384 0.65 25.13 3.12
CA LYS A 384 -0.14 23.91 3.10
C LYS A 384 0.37 23.01 1.99
N GLY A 385 0.30 21.70 2.20
CA GLY A 385 0.68 20.74 1.20
C GLY A 385 -0.14 19.46 1.26
N MET A 386 -0.21 18.78 0.13
CA MET A 386 -0.90 17.51 -0.05
C MET A 386 -0.02 16.52 -0.80
N GLY A 387 0.16 15.34 -0.24
CA GLY A 387 0.84 14.23 -0.88
C GLY A 387 -0.10 13.05 -1.09
N LEU A 388 -0.57 12.86 -2.32
CA LEU A 388 -1.36 11.69 -2.72
C LEU A 388 -0.48 10.66 -3.40
N HIS A 389 -0.60 9.42 -2.98
CA HIS A 389 0.30 8.35 -3.42
C HIS A 389 -0.37 6.99 -3.33
N GLU A 390 0.21 6.01 -4.02
CA GLU A 390 -0.16 4.61 -3.90
C GLU A 390 0.89 3.86 -3.06
N ALA A 391 0.53 3.43 -1.87
CA ALA A 391 1.30 2.44 -1.12
C ALA A 391 0.99 1.02 -1.67
N PRO A 392 1.79 -0.02 -1.37
CA PRO A 392 1.56 -1.36 -1.91
C PRO A 392 0.13 -1.88 -1.69
N ARG A 393 -0.50 -1.54 -0.56
CA ARG A 393 -1.85 -2.01 -0.20
C ARG A 393 -2.97 -1.07 -0.62
N GLY A 394 -2.65 0.14 -1.08
CA GLY A 394 -3.66 1.05 -1.61
C GLY A 394 -3.35 2.53 -1.47
N ALA A 395 -4.34 3.32 -1.80
CA ALA A 395 -4.27 4.77 -1.81
C ALA A 395 -3.92 5.35 -0.42
N LEU A 396 -2.99 6.27 -0.40
CA LEU A 396 -2.49 6.94 0.80
C LEU A 396 -2.38 8.44 0.55
N GLY A 397 -2.95 9.23 1.44
CA GLY A 397 -2.84 10.69 1.41
C GLY A 397 -2.29 11.25 2.71
N HIS A 398 -1.40 12.23 2.60
CA HIS A 398 -0.94 13.07 3.69
C HIS A 398 -1.25 14.53 3.38
N TRP A 399 -1.63 15.27 4.41
CA TRP A 399 -1.85 16.71 4.35
C TRP A 399 -1.07 17.37 5.47
N ILE A 400 -0.52 18.56 5.22
CA ILE A 400 0.21 19.33 6.21
C ILE A 400 -0.25 20.80 6.19
N GLU A 401 -0.37 21.40 7.36
CA GLU A 401 -0.44 22.83 7.54
C GLU A 401 0.78 23.28 8.37
N ILE A 402 1.54 24.23 7.83
CA ILE A 402 2.70 24.83 8.46
C ILE A 402 2.33 26.24 8.92
N LYS A 403 2.69 26.57 10.15
CA LYS A 403 2.60 27.93 10.72
C LYS A 403 3.82 28.22 11.56
N ASP A 404 4.40 29.40 11.38
CA ASP A 404 5.62 29.83 12.08
C ASP A 404 6.76 28.81 11.99
N TYR A 405 6.98 28.24 10.76
CA TYR A 405 7.98 27.22 10.44
C TYR A 405 7.78 25.88 11.19
N ARG A 406 6.61 25.64 11.75
CA ARG A 406 6.27 24.42 12.50
C ARG A 406 5.02 23.76 11.96
N ILE A 407 4.94 22.45 12.13
CA ILE A 407 3.72 21.71 11.80
C ILE A 407 2.61 22.16 12.74
N LYS A 408 1.53 22.69 12.17
CA LYS A 408 0.32 23.06 12.90
C LYS A 408 -0.68 21.89 12.91
N ASN A 409 -0.84 21.21 11.74
CA ASN A 409 -1.71 20.07 11.54
C ASN A 409 -1.17 19.17 10.41
#